data_fab811bf17e862402ad11bd69edbf2cd
#
_entry.id   fab811bf17e862402ad11bd69edbf2cd
#
_cell.length_a   1.000
_cell.length_b   1.000
_cell.length_c   1.000
_cell.angle_alpha   90.00
_cell.angle_beta   90.00
_cell.angle_gamma   90.00
#
_symmetry.space_group_name_H-M   'P 1'
#
loop_
_entity.id
_entity.type
_entity.pdbx_description
1 polymer ?
#
loop_
_entity_poly.entity_id
_entity_poly.type
_entity_poly.pdbx_seq_one_letter_code
_entity_poly.pdbx_strand_id
1 'polypeptide(L)'
;MTGLNKYKRIPLIVTFKETSQYKDTYAGEIGTVALTAHLLKPDISTGKSVVIFMHPTGGGSYLPMLNSLAKQGIDTVWCDSRYRGTDSALIMEKVLIDLGQCIKHLKEVLNYEKVILGGWSGGGSLSLFYQSQAENTSITETPAGDPIDLVSENFIPADGVMLIAAHESRHRTFTEWIDGSVLDENNPEKRKLELDIYNKDNLNQPEYSNDFIQAYRHSQIQRNRNITAWVQ
;
A
#
# COMPACT_ATOMS: atom_id res chain seq x y z
N MET A 1 -32.93 2.32 -17.62
CA MET A 1 -31.79 2.92 -16.88
C MET A 1 -32.03 2.57 -15.43
N THR A 2 -31.25 1.65 -14.86
CA THR A 2 -31.27 1.40 -13.42
C THR A 2 -30.71 2.64 -12.75
N GLY A 3 -31.52 3.35 -11.95
CA GLY A 3 -31.10 4.53 -11.21
C GLY A 3 -29.89 4.19 -10.33
N LEU A 4 -28.91 5.08 -10.27
CA LEU A 4 -27.75 4.92 -9.36
C LEU A 4 -28.24 4.90 -7.92
N ASN A 5 -27.72 3.97 -7.13
CA ASN A 5 -28.04 3.88 -5.71
C ASN A 5 -27.58 5.14 -4.96
N LYS A 6 -28.40 5.60 -4.02
CA LYS A 6 -27.93 6.49 -2.97
C LYS A 6 -27.13 5.70 -1.95
N TYR A 7 -26.23 6.34 -1.26
CA TYR A 7 -25.43 5.71 -0.21
C TYR A 7 -25.16 6.69 0.93
N LYS A 8 -24.93 6.15 2.10
CA LYS A 8 -24.48 6.90 3.31
C LYS A 8 -22.98 6.72 3.45
N ARG A 9 -22.30 7.76 3.91
CA ARG A 9 -20.90 7.70 4.33
C ARG A 9 -20.86 7.65 5.85
N ILE A 10 -20.38 6.55 6.40
CA ILE A 10 -20.36 6.26 7.83
C ILE A 10 -18.90 6.26 8.29
N PRO A 11 -18.48 7.20 9.15
CA PRO A 11 -17.15 7.16 9.74
C PRO A 11 -17.05 5.99 10.72
N LEU A 12 -15.91 5.31 10.72
CA LEU A 12 -15.60 4.21 11.62
C LEU A 12 -14.24 4.46 12.26
N ILE A 13 -14.05 3.94 13.46
CA ILE A 13 -12.76 3.87 14.14
C ILE A 13 -12.49 2.40 14.46
N VAL A 14 -11.38 1.87 13.98
CA VAL A 14 -10.90 0.52 14.32
C VAL A 14 -9.80 0.66 15.34
N THR A 15 -9.99 0.11 16.53
CA THR A 15 -9.00 0.19 17.61
C THR A 15 -8.54 -1.21 18.00
N PHE A 16 -7.25 -1.35 18.27
CA PHE A 16 -6.68 -2.61 18.73
C PHE A 16 -5.43 -2.38 19.58
N LYS A 17 -5.02 -3.39 20.32
CA LYS A 17 -3.76 -3.37 21.06
C LYS A 17 -2.65 -3.94 20.18
N GLU A 18 -1.55 -3.21 20.07
CA GLU A 18 -0.37 -3.70 19.40
C GLU A 18 0.40 -4.63 20.36
N THR A 19 0.62 -5.85 19.91
CA THR A 19 1.32 -6.88 20.69
C THR A 19 2.82 -6.93 20.42
N SER A 20 3.28 -6.28 19.32
CA SER A 20 4.69 -6.31 18.95
C SER A 20 5.58 -5.66 20.00
N GLN A 21 6.76 -6.25 20.23
CA GLN A 21 7.76 -5.69 21.15
C GLN A 21 8.37 -4.38 20.64
N TYR A 22 8.36 -4.19 19.33
CA TYR A 22 8.80 -2.96 18.66
C TYR A 22 7.64 -1.97 18.59
N LYS A 23 7.72 -0.91 19.39
CA LYS A 23 6.67 0.11 19.49
C LYS A 23 7.06 1.35 18.72
N ASP A 24 6.21 1.73 17.79
CA ASP A 24 6.32 2.99 17.08
C ASP A 24 5.81 4.13 17.98
N THR A 25 6.66 5.11 18.23
CA THR A 25 6.34 6.25 19.09
C THR A 25 5.32 7.23 18.48
N TYR A 26 5.02 7.09 17.20
CA TYR A 26 4.06 7.96 16.51
C TYR A 26 2.59 7.57 16.68
N ALA A 27 2.28 6.45 17.28
CA ALA A 27 0.93 5.89 17.35
C ALA A 27 0.11 6.28 18.61
N GLY A 28 0.51 7.29 19.37
CA GLY A 28 -0.21 7.71 20.58
C GLY A 28 0.14 6.88 21.81
N GLU A 29 -0.86 6.56 22.68
CA GLU A 29 -0.62 5.72 23.85
C GLU A 29 0.08 4.43 23.49
N ILE A 30 1.20 4.14 24.17
CA ILE A 30 2.00 2.94 23.95
C ILE A 30 1.12 1.70 23.95
N GLY A 31 0.97 1.08 22.79
CA GLY A 31 0.24 -0.18 22.60
C GLY A 31 -1.24 -0.07 22.22
N THR A 32 -1.79 1.11 21.95
CA THR A 32 -3.13 1.24 21.35
C THR A 32 -3.02 1.93 19.99
N VAL A 33 -3.51 1.28 18.94
CA VAL A 33 -3.62 1.85 17.60
C VAL A 33 -5.07 2.16 17.30
N ALA A 34 -5.33 3.34 16.72
CA ALA A 34 -6.65 3.76 16.27
C ALA A 34 -6.59 4.16 14.80
N LEU A 35 -7.30 3.43 13.97
CA LEU A 35 -7.37 3.67 12.53
C LEU A 35 -8.71 4.31 12.18
N THR A 36 -8.66 5.32 11.30
CA THR A 36 -9.88 5.93 10.76
C THR A 36 -10.31 5.22 9.48
N ALA A 37 -11.59 4.97 9.35
CA ALA A 37 -12.18 4.39 8.17
C ALA A 37 -13.49 5.06 7.77
N HIS A 38 -13.89 4.88 6.51
CA HIS A 38 -15.14 5.37 5.96
C HIS A 38 -15.84 4.25 5.21
N LEU A 39 -16.98 3.83 5.72
CA LEU A 39 -17.89 2.90 5.03
C LEU A 39 -18.87 3.70 4.16
N LEU A 40 -18.89 3.43 2.87
CA LEU A 40 -19.92 3.87 1.94
C LEU A 40 -20.94 2.74 1.83
N LYS A 41 -22.09 2.96 2.49
CA LYS A 41 -23.18 1.98 2.59
C LYS A 41 -24.30 2.36 1.62
N PRO A 42 -24.50 1.63 0.52
CA PRO A 42 -25.67 1.83 -0.38
C PRO A 42 -26.98 1.60 0.34
N ASP A 43 -28.02 2.36 -0.05
CA ASP A 43 -29.38 2.16 0.48
C ASP A 43 -29.94 0.78 0.07
N ILE A 44 -29.53 0.29 -1.10
CA ILE A 44 -29.84 -1.05 -1.60
C ILE A 44 -28.52 -1.82 -1.74
N SER A 45 -28.23 -2.66 -0.78
CA SER A 45 -27.04 -3.50 -0.71
C SER A 45 -27.43 -4.90 -0.24
N THR A 46 -26.69 -5.92 -0.68
CA THR A 46 -26.83 -7.28 -0.12
C THR A 46 -26.42 -7.35 1.34
N GLY A 47 -25.56 -6.42 1.79
CA GLY A 47 -25.00 -6.38 3.12
C GLY A 47 -24.06 -7.53 3.48
N LYS A 48 -23.72 -8.41 2.52
CA LYS A 48 -22.95 -9.63 2.75
C LYS A 48 -21.50 -9.53 2.31
N SER A 49 -21.23 -8.66 1.34
CA SER A 49 -19.89 -8.48 0.76
C SER A 49 -19.46 -7.03 0.85
N VAL A 50 -18.18 -6.79 1.07
CA VAL A 50 -17.59 -5.46 1.13
C VAL A 50 -16.24 -5.43 0.41
N VAL A 51 -15.96 -4.32 -0.26
CA VAL A 51 -14.62 -4.04 -0.82
C VAL A 51 -13.90 -3.10 0.12
N ILE A 52 -12.73 -3.50 0.62
CA ILE A 52 -11.88 -2.65 1.47
C ILE A 52 -10.66 -2.17 0.70
N PHE A 53 -10.40 -0.88 0.81
CA PHE A 53 -9.20 -0.23 0.29
C PHE A 53 -8.34 0.30 1.42
N MET A 54 -7.04 0.11 1.30
CA MET A 54 -6.02 0.75 2.12
C MET A 54 -4.81 1.06 1.25
N HIS A 55 -4.18 2.19 1.50
CA HIS A 55 -2.88 2.54 0.91
C HIS A 55 -1.86 2.65 2.05
N PRO A 56 -0.59 2.22 1.87
CA PRO A 56 0.40 2.25 2.95
C PRO A 56 0.54 3.61 3.64
N THR A 57 0.51 4.71 2.90
CA THR A 57 0.71 6.07 3.42
C THR A 57 -0.34 7.08 2.96
N GLY A 58 -1.11 6.75 1.94
CA GLY A 58 -2.07 7.67 1.32
C GLY A 58 -3.45 7.65 1.97
N GLY A 59 -4.07 8.80 2.15
CA GLY A 59 -5.50 8.93 2.39
C GLY A 59 -6.27 8.92 1.07
N GLY A 60 -7.36 8.17 0.97
CA GLY A 60 -8.11 8.02 -0.30
C GLY A 60 -9.62 7.94 -0.15
N SER A 61 -10.16 8.26 1.01
CA SER A 61 -11.62 8.20 1.25
C SER A 61 -12.46 9.07 0.29
N TYR A 62 -11.82 10.00 -0.41
CA TYR A 62 -12.42 10.89 -1.41
C TYR A 62 -12.37 10.34 -2.85
N LEU A 63 -11.69 9.25 -3.09
CA LEU A 63 -11.46 8.72 -4.44
C LEU A 63 -12.76 8.39 -5.16
N PRO A 64 -12.92 8.80 -6.45
CA PRO A 64 -14.17 8.60 -7.19
C PRO A 64 -14.59 7.14 -7.32
N MET A 65 -13.64 6.21 -7.37
CA MET A 65 -13.93 4.77 -7.49
C MET A 65 -14.76 4.24 -6.33
N LEU A 66 -14.53 4.71 -5.10
CA LEU A 66 -15.32 4.30 -3.94
C LEU A 66 -16.80 4.69 -4.12
N ASN A 67 -17.02 5.93 -4.57
CA ASN A 67 -18.36 6.44 -4.85
C ASN A 67 -19.02 5.66 -6.00
N SER A 68 -18.25 5.28 -7.02
CA SER A 68 -18.75 4.52 -8.17
C SER A 68 -19.20 3.13 -7.76
N LEU A 69 -18.41 2.42 -6.94
CA LEU A 69 -18.78 1.12 -6.39
C LEU A 69 -20.04 1.21 -5.52
N ALA A 70 -20.10 2.19 -4.61
CA ALA A 70 -21.24 2.39 -3.75
C ALA A 70 -22.54 2.70 -4.56
N LYS A 71 -22.44 3.51 -5.62
CA LYS A 71 -23.57 3.77 -6.53
C LYS A 71 -24.04 2.53 -7.28
N GLN A 72 -23.20 1.51 -7.43
CA GLN A 72 -23.57 0.21 -8.00
C GLN A 72 -24.11 -0.78 -6.95
N GLY A 73 -24.30 -0.37 -5.72
CA GLY A 73 -24.84 -1.22 -4.66
C GLY A 73 -23.79 -2.04 -3.90
N ILE A 74 -22.51 -1.72 -4.06
CA ILE A 74 -21.39 -2.43 -3.41
C ILE A 74 -20.96 -1.67 -2.16
N ASP A 75 -21.04 -2.32 -1.01
CA ASP A 75 -20.50 -1.78 0.23
C ASP A 75 -18.99 -1.60 0.08
N THR A 76 -18.48 -0.41 0.36
CA THR A 76 -17.10 -0.06 0.08
C THR A 76 -16.50 0.65 1.29
N VAL A 77 -15.32 0.23 1.72
CA VAL A 77 -14.60 0.83 2.84
C VAL A 77 -13.26 1.37 2.35
N TRP A 78 -12.95 2.58 2.76
CA TRP A 78 -11.58 3.08 2.83
C TRP A 78 -11.13 3.06 4.27
N CYS A 79 -10.00 2.42 4.56
CA CYS A 79 -9.35 2.47 5.86
C CYS A 79 -7.96 3.11 5.71
N ASP A 80 -7.64 4.08 6.55
CA ASP A 80 -6.30 4.66 6.60
C ASP A 80 -5.39 3.75 7.41
N SER A 81 -4.12 3.60 6.99
CA SER A 81 -3.09 3.00 7.81
C SER A 81 -2.67 3.95 8.93
N ARG A 82 -1.93 3.46 9.93
CA ARG A 82 -1.30 4.31 10.96
C ARG A 82 -0.32 5.34 10.39
N TYR A 83 0.19 5.11 9.19
CA TYR A 83 1.17 5.97 8.51
C TYR A 83 0.55 6.98 7.54
N ARG A 84 -0.74 7.27 7.69
CA ARG A 84 -1.40 8.26 6.83
C ARG A 84 -0.66 9.59 6.84
N GLY A 85 -0.23 10.04 5.66
CA GLY A 85 0.45 11.31 5.44
C GLY A 85 1.93 11.33 5.82
N THR A 86 2.49 10.19 6.24
CA THR A 86 3.93 10.07 6.49
C THR A 86 4.46 8.74 6.01
N ASP A 87 5.56 8.76 5.27
CA ASP A 87 6.27 7.57 4.78
C ASP A 87 7.67 7.42 5.39
N SER A 88 8.15 8.42 6.12
CA SER A 88 9.48 8.42 6.72
C SER A 88 9.68 7.34 7.79
N ALA A 89 8.62 6.87 8.42
CA ALA A 89 8.67 5.84 9.46
C ALA A 89 7.90 4.56 9.05
N LEU A 90 7.63 4.40 7.74
CA LEU A 90 6.80 3.31 7.24
C LEU A 90 7.43 1.94 7.46
N ILE A 91 6.72 1.09 8.19
CA ILE A 91 7.00 -0.34 8.36
C ILE A 91 5.83 -1.10 7.73
N MET A 92 6.10 -1.77 6.60
CA MET A 92 5.05 -2.44 5.81
C MET A 92 4.38 -3.58 6.57
N GLU A 93 5.11 -4.28 7.40
CA GLU A 93 4.60 -5.36 8.26
C GLU A 93 3.56 -4.82 9.25
N LYS A 94 3.74 -3.61 9.77
CA LYS A 94 2.73 -2.95 10.62
C LYS A 94 1.49 -2.54 9.83
N VAL A 95 1.65 -2.16 8.56
CA VAL A 95 0.49 -1.90 7.68
C VAL A 95 -0.30 -3.17 7.40
N LEU A 96 0.35 -4.34 7.33
CA LEU A 96 -0.35 -5.62 7.25
C LEU A 96 -1.23 -5.85 8.49
N ILE A 97 -0.71 -5.57 9.69
CA ILE A 97 -1.47 -5.64 10.94
C ILE A 97 -2.68 -4.71 10.87
N ASP A 98 -2.49 -3.46 10.44
CA ASP A 98 -3.57 -2.48 10.29
C ASP A 98 -4.68 -3.00 9.37
N LEU A 99 -4.31 -3.49 8.19
CA LEU A 99 -5.26 -4.06 7.23
C LEU A 99 -5.96 -5.29 7.79
N GLY A 100 -5.23 -6.17 8.46
CA GLY A 100 -5.77 -7.36 9.12
C GLY A 100 -6.81 -7.02 10.18
N GLN A 101 -6.54 -6.03 11.02
CA GLN A 101 -7.48 -5.57 12.05
C GLN A 101 -8.72 -4.92 11.42
N CYS A 102 -8.58 -4.21 10.31
CA CYS A 102 -9.74 -3.70 9.56
C CYS A 102 -10.58 -4.84 8.98
N ILE A 103 -9.97 -5.88 8.39
CA ILE A 103 -10.69 -7.05 7.86
C ILE A 103 -11.41 -7.79 8.99
N LYS A 104 -10.73 -8.01 10.12
CA LYS A 104 -11.33 -8.60 11.31
C LYS A 104 -12.54 -7.81 11.80
N HIS A 105 -12.43 -6.49 11.87
CA HIS A 105 -13.55 -5.62 12.24
C HIS A 105 -14.73 -5.75 11.26
N LEU A 106 -14.46 -5.80 9.96
CA LEU A 106 -15.49 -5.99 8.95
C LEU A 106 -16.22 -7.34 9.09
N LYS A 107 -15.48 -8.42 9.34
CA LYS A 107 -16.07 -9.77 9.47
C LYS A 107 -16.75 -9.99 10.83
N GLU A 108 -16.10 -9.61 11.93
CA GLU A 108 -16.54 -9.97 13.28
C GLU A 108 -17.49 -8.93 13.90
N VAL A 109 -17.32 -7.64 13.59
CA VAL A 109 -18.14 -6.56 14.17
C VAL A 109 -19.26 -6.14 13.22
N LEU A 110 -18.95 -5.96 11.94
CA LEU A 110 -19.93 -5.55 10.92
C LEU A 110 -20.60 -6.73 10.20
N ASN A 111 -20.19 -7.98 10.49
CA ASN A 111 -20.77 -9.24 10.03
C ASN A 111 -20.80 -9.39 8.50
N TYR A 112 -19.76 -8.90 7.80
CA TYR A 112 -19.61 -9.18 6.39
C TYR A 112 -19.15 -10.62 6.18
N GLU A 113 -19.84 -11.37 5.30
CA GLU A 113 -19.47 -12.74 4.95
C GLU A 113 -18.24 -12.79 4.05
N LYS A 114 -18.14 -11.81 3.12
CA LYS A 114 -17.05 -11.73 2.14
C LYS A 114 -16.37 -10.36 2.19
N VAL A 115 -15.04 -10.37 2.20
CA VAL A 115 -14.20 -9.18 2.13
C VAL A 115 -13.30 -9.29 0.90
N ILE A 116 -13.38 -8.29 0.02
CA ILE A 116 -12.55 -8.19 -1.17
C ILE A 116 -11.52 -7.08 -0.96
N LEU A 117 -10.25 -7.36 -1.19
CA LEU A 117 -9.20 -6.36 -1.16
C LEU A 117 -9.25 -5.50 -2.43
N GLY A 118 -9.36 -4.20 -2.26
CA GLY A 118 -9.27 -3.20 -3.32
C GLY A 118 -7.86 -2.60 -3.37
N GLY A 119 -7.02 -3.12 -4.24
CA GLY A 119 -5.65 -2.64 -4.42
C GLY A 119 -5.60 -1.48 -5.42
N TRP A 120 -5.50 -0.25 -4.92
CA TRP A 120 -5.27 0.94 -5.74
C TRP A 120 -3.87 1.47 -5.51
N SER A 121 -3.11 1.75 -6.61
CA SER A 121 -1.75 2.29 -6.54
C SER A 121 -0.86 1.41 -5.63
N GLY A 122 -0.17 1.97 -4.63
CA GLY A 122 0.58 1.22 -3.61
C GLY A 122 -0.25 0.28 -2.75
N GLY A 123 -1.59 0.44 -2.72
CA GLY A 123 -2.50 -0.51 -2.10
C GLY A 123 -2.59 -1.85 -2.85
N GLY A 124 -2.16 -1.90 -4.12
CA GLY A 124 -2.06 -3.14 -4.88
C GLY A 124 -1.02 -4.09 -4.30
N SER A 125 0.21 -3.62 -4.16
CA SER A 125 1.28 -4.39 -3.54
C SER A 125 0.97 -4.74 -2.08
N LEU A 126 0.33 -3.85 -1.33
CA LEU A 126 -0.14 -4.12 0.03
C LEU A 126 -1.17 -5.26 0.05
N SER A 127 -2.16 -5.24 -0.85
CA SER A 127 -3.19 -6.28 -0.93
C SER A 127 -2.60 -7.65 -1.23
N LEU A 128 -1.66 -7.73 -2.19
CA LEU A 128 -0.98 -8.98 -2.53
C LEU A 128 -0.10 -9.48 -1.38
N PHE A 129 0.61 -8.58 -0.71
CA PHE A 129 1.44 -8.90 0.43
C PHE A 129 0.59 -9.40 1.60
N TYR A 130 -0.52 -8.72 1.90
CA TYR A 130 -1.46 -9.16 2.94
C TYR A 130 -2.01 -10.56 2.64
N GLN A 131 -2.53 -10.78 1.43
CA GLN A 131 -3.11 -12.06 1.06
C GLN A 131 -2.11 -13.20 1.18
N SER A 132 -0.87 -12.98 0.70
CA SER A 132 0.21 -13.96 0.82
C SER A 132 0.51 -14.32 2.28
N GLN A 133 0.59 -13.33 3.17
CA GLN A 133 0.86 -13.57 4.59
C GLN A 133 -0.36 -14.12 5.34
N ALA A 134 -1.56 -13.80 4.92
CA ALA A 134 -2.78 -14.35 5.51
C ALA A 134 -3.00 -15.83 5.13
N GLU A 135 -2.58 -16.25 3.93
CA GLU A 135 -2.65 -17.64 3.50
C GLU A 135 -1.49 -18.48 4.03
N ASN A 136 -0.30 -17.90 4.11
CA ASN A 136 0.90 -18.59 4.57
C ASN A 136 1.88 -17.59 5.21
N THR A 137 1.73 -17.34 6.49
CA THR A 137 2.57 -16.40 7.24
C THR A 137 4.02 -16.91 7.29
N SER A 138 4.95 -16.12 6.79
CA SER A 138 6.36 -16.48 6.69
C SER A 138 7.32 -15.43 7.24
N ILE A 139 6.83 -14.21 7.50
CA ILE A 139 7.68 -13.08 7.94
C ILE A 139 7.71 -13.04 9.46
N THR A 140 8.94 -13.04 10.01
CA THR A 140 9.23 -12.97 11.44
C THR A 140 10.05 -11.75 11.85
N GLU A 141 10.56 -11.02 10.85
CA GLU A 141 11.35 -9.80 11.05
C GLU A 141 11.12 -8.80 9.91
N THR A 142 11.34 -7.55 10.17
CA THR A 142 11.36 -6.49 9.16
C THR A 142 12.63 -6.59 8.30
N PRO A 143 12.73 -5.92 7.15
CA PRO A 143 13.98 -5.83 6.38
C PRO A 143 15.16 -5.22 7.15
N ALA A 144 14.90 -4.48 8.23
CA ALA A 144 15.92 -3.92 9.12
C ALA A 144 16.34 -4.89 10.25
N GLY A 145 15.73 -6.09 10.31
CA GLY A 145 16.00 -7.09 11.35
C GLY A 145 15.20 -6.89 12.65
N ASP A 146 14.24 -5.96 12.68
CA ASP A 146 13.38 -5.80 13.84
C ASP A 146 12.40 -6.97 13.96
N PRO A 147 12.23 -7.56 15.14
CA PRO A 147 11.32 -8.69 15.30
C PRO A 147 9.87 -8.27 15.14
N ILE A 148 9.11 -9.02 14.36
CA ILE A 148 7.67 -8.86 14.21
C ILE A 148 6.99 -10.23 14.21
N ASP A 149 5.93 -10.38 14.99
CA ASP A 149 5.18 -11.63 15.07
C ASP A 149 3.87 -11.52 14.30
N LEU A 150 3.94 -11.76 13.00
CA LEU A 150 2.74 -11.80 12.14
C LEU A 150 1.94 -13.11 12.34
N VAL A 151 2.54 -14.14 12.91
CA VAL A 151 1.86 -15.42 13.16
C VAL A 151 0.78 -15.26 14.23
N SER A 152 1.09 -14.56 15.32
CA SER A 152 0.13 -14.31 16.40
C SER A 152 -1.06 -13.44 15.99
N GLU A 153 -0.94 -12.66 14.92
CA GLU A 153 -2.02 -11.81 14.42
C GLU A 153 -3.20 -12.60 13.83
N ASN A 154 -2.99 -13.88 13.48
CA ASN A 154 -4.02 -14.75 12.94
C ASN A 154 -4.82 -14.08 11.82
N PHE A 155 -4.15 -13.63 10.78
CA PHE A 155 -4.76 -12.93 9.66
C PHE A 155 -5.87 -13.75 9.01
N ILE A 156 -6.96 -13.09 8.67
CA ILE A 156 -8.08 -13.71 7.96
C ILE A 156 -7.86 -13.46 6.45
N PRO A 157 -7.65 -14.51 5.63
CA PRO A 157 -7.53 -14.33 4.18
C PRO A 157 -8.77 -13.65 3.62
N ALA A 158 -8.58 -12.74 2.69
CA ALA A 158 -9.68 -12.13 1.96
C ALA A 158 -10.28 -13.13 0.95
N ASP A 159 -11.52 -12.90 0.57
CA ASP A 159 -12.25 -13.76 -0.36
C ASP A 159 -11.91 -13.45 -1.84
N GLY A 160 -11.19 -12.37 -2.09
CA GLY A 160 -10.73 -11.97 -3.42
C GLY A 160 -9.91 -10.70 -3.42
N VAL A 161 -9.25 -10.42 -4.55
CA VAL A 161 -8.44 -9.22 -4.76
C VAL A 161 -8.87 -8.55 -6.06
N MET A 162 -9.06 -7.23 -6.02
CA MET A 162 -9.35 -6.38 -7.16
C MET A 162 -8.24 -5.34 -7.30
N LEU A 163 -7.53 -5.33 -8.42
CA LEU A 163 -6.41 -4.43 -8.68
C LEU A 163 -6.84 -3.29 -9.62
N ILE A 164 -6.66 -2.05 -9.18
CA ILE A 164 -7.03 -0.84 -9.93
C ILE A 164 -5.82 0.08 -10.02
N ALA A 165 -5.24 0.25 -11.20
CA ALA A 165 -4.02 1.04 -11.41
C ALA A 165 -2.97 0.74 -10.32
N ALA A 166 -2.78 -0.54 -10.05
CA ALA A 166 -2.07 -1.07 -8.91
C ALA A 166 -0.57 -1.26 -9.21
N HIS A 167 0.25 -1.05 -8.20
CA HIS A 167 1.65 -1.44 -8.25
C HIS A 167 1.78 -2.90 -7.80
N GLU A 168 2.49 -3.72 -8.58
CA GLU A 168 2.80 -5.11 -8.21
C GLU A 168 3.69 -5.18 -6.97
N SER A 169 4.69 -4.31 -6.92
CA SER A 169 5.73 -4.27 -5.91
C SER A 169 6.19 -2.86 -5.65
N ARG A 170 6.18 -2.44 -4.38
CA ARG A 170 6.68 -1.13 -3.96
C ARG A 170 8.17 -0.97 -4.30
N HIS A 171 8.98 -1.97 -4.01
CA HIS A 171 10.41 -1.98 -4.34
C HIS A 171 10.65 -1.77 -5.84
N ARG A 172 9.95 -2.54 -6.67
CA ARG A 172 10.08 -2.45 -8.13
C ARG A 172 9.67 -1.09 -8.65
N THR A 173 8.54 -0.57 -8.20
CA THR A 173 8.04 0.75 -8.59
C THR A 173 9.04 1.85 -8.24
N PHE A 174 9.59 1.86 -7.02
CA PHE A 174 10.58 2.86 -6.63
C PHE A 174 11.89 2.72 -7.42
N THR A 175 12.33 1.50 -7.69
CA THR A 175 13.49 1.27 -8.55
C THR A 175 13.29 1.89 -9.95
N GLU A 176 12.08 1.78 -10.49
CA GLU A 176 11.75 2.34 -11.81
C GLU A 176 11.56 3.86 -11.80
N TRP A 177 11.35 4.48 -10.65
CA TRP A 177 11.14 5.92 -10.52
C TRP A 177 12.42 6.71 -10.23
N ILE A 178 13.45 6.06 -9.69
CA ILE A 178 14.70 6.78 -9.42
C ILE A 178 15.45 7.09 -10.71
N ASP A 179 16.18 8.19 -10.70
CA ASP A 179 17.02 8.60 -11.84
C ASP A 179 18.23 7.69 -11.97
N GLY A 180 18.31 6.95 -13.07
CA GLY A 180 19.43 6.04 -13.37
C GLY A 180 20.76 6.72 -13.64
N SER A 181 20.79 8.03 -13.88
CA SER A 181 22.02 8.76 -14.17
C SER A 181 22.83 9.16 -12.93
N VAL A 182 22.22 9.23 -11.74
CA VAL A 182 22.89 9.66 -10.50
C VAL A 182 23.91 8.62 -10.06
N LEU A 183 25.14 9.08 -9.80
CA LEU A 183 26.29 8.24 -9.43
C LEU A 183 26.63 8.27 -7.93
N ASP A 184 26.13 9.29 -7.21
CA ASP A 184 26.51 9.54 -5.81
C ASP A 184 25.35 10.19 -5.08
N GLU A 185 24.80 9.50 -4.06
CA GLU A 185 23.64 9.99 -3.30
C GLU A 185 23.99 11.24 -2.46
N ASN A 186 25.26 11.43 -2.08
CA ASN A 186 25.72 12.63 -1.37
C ASN A 186 25.98 13.82 -2.31
N ASN A 187 26.07 13.57 -3.62
CA ASN A 187 26.25 14.58 -4.65
C ASN A 187 25.41 14.25 -5.89
N PRO A 188 24.09 14.54 -5.89
CA PRO A 188 23.19 14.20 -6.98
C PRO A 188 23.53 14.86 -8.34
N GLU A 189 24.35 15.91 -8.31
CA GLU A 189 24.86 16.56 -9.53
C GLU A 189 25.91 15.73 -10.26
N LYS A 190 26.51 14.75 -9.58
CA LYS A 190 27.44 13.83 -10.18
C LYS A 190 26.67 12.76 -10.97
N ARG A 191 26.58 12.96 -12.27
CA ARG A 191 25.73 12.19 -13.18
C ARG A 191 26.54 11.50 -14.27
N LYS A 192 26.01 10.38 -14.73
CA LYS A 192 26.43 9.69 -15.94
C LYS A 192 25.72 10.35 -17.12
N LEU A 193 26.43 11.25 -17.80
CA LEU A 193 25.83 12.18 -18.79
C LEU A 193 25.08 11.45 -19.91
N GLU A 194 25.57 10.31 -20.36
CA GLU A 194 24.93 9.50 -21.39
C GLU A 194 23.62 8.84 -20.94
N LEU A 195 23.34 8.80 -19.64
CA LEU A 195 22.07 8.31 -19.07
C LEU A 195 21.19 9.42 -18.53
N ASP A 196 21.65 10.67 -18.51
CA ASP A 196 20.86 11.78 -17.99
C ASP A 196 19.78 12.19 -19.00
N ILE A 197 18.56 11.68 -18.80
CA ILE A 197 17.39 11.94 -19.65
C ILE A 197 16.88 13.38 -19.57
N TYR A 198 17.34 14.15 -18.58
CA TYR A 198 16.99 15.56 -18.39
C TYR A 198 18.02 16.51 -19.03
N ASN A 199 19.18 15.98 -19.41
CA ASN A 199 20.20 16.76 -20.12
C ASN A 199 19.83 16.91 -21.59
N LYS A 200 19.61 18.14 -22.04
CA LYS A 200 19.24 18.46 -23.43
C LYS A 200 20.34 18.13 -24.44
N ASP A 201 21.58 18.09 -23.98
CA ASP A 201 22.76 17.77 -24.82
C ASP A 201 23.06 16.27 -24.87
N ASN A 202 22.25 15.44 -24.21
CA ASN A 202 22.38 13.99 -24.30
C ASN A 202 22.04 13.52 -25.71
N LEU A 203 22.92 12.75 -26.31
CA LEU A 203 22.72 12.18 -27.65
C LEU A 203 21.55 11.20 -27.72
N ASN A 204 21.19 10.61 -26.59
CA ASN A 204 20.04 9.72 -26.47
C ASN A 204 18.80 10.55 -26.16
N GLN A 205 17.98 10.80 -27.16
CA GLN A 205 16.71 11.52 -27.04
C GLN A 205 15.52 10.59 -27.30
N PRO A 206 14.31 10.93 -26.85
CA PRO A 206 13.11 10.21 -27.27
C PRO A 206 12.94 10.25 -28.82
N GLU A 207 12.51 9.13 -29.45
CA GLU A 207 12.23 7.82 -28.86
C GLU A 207 13.53 7.06 -28.56
N TYR A 208 13.67 6.59 -27.35
CA TYR A 208 14.89 5.90 -26.89
C TYR A 208 15.06 4.53 -27.53
N SER A 209 16.30 4.18 -27.88
CA SER A 209 16.63 2.83 -28.36
C SER A 209 16.45 1.78 -27.24
N ASN A 210 16.22 0.53 -27.62
CA ASN A 210 16.14 -0.57 -26.66
C ASN A 210 17.42 -0.71 -25.83
N ASP A 211 18.60 -0.51 -26.43
CA ASP A 211 19.88 -0.60 -25.73
C ASP A 211 20.00 0.49 -24.66
N PHE A 212 19.57 1.72 -24.97
CA PHE A 212 19.53 2.79 -24.00
C PHE A 212 18.57 2.48 -22.85
N ILE A 213 17.36 2.01 -23.16
CA ILE A 213 16.37 1.65 -22.14
C ILE A 213 16.92 0.57 -21.21
N GLN A 214 17.57 -0.46 -21.74
CA GLN A 214 18.19 -1.52 -20.93
C GLN A 214 19.33 -0.97 -20.06
N ALA A 215 20.20 -0.13 -20.61
CA ALA A 215 21.30 0.49 -19.85
C ALA A 215 20.76 1.39 -18.72
N TYR A 216 19.72 2.18 -18.99
CA TYR A 216 19.08 3.03 -18.01
C TYR A 216 18.44 2.22 -16.88
N ARG A 217 17.66 1.18 -17.22
CA ARG A 217 17.05 0.25 -16.25
C ARG A 217 18.09 -0.48 -15.40
N HIS A 218 19.17 -0.93 -16.02
CA HIS A 218 20.28 -1.54 -15.28
C HIS A 218 20.88 -0.56 -14.26
N SER A 219 21.07 0.70 -14.65
CA SER A 219 21.59 1.73 -13.77
C SER A 219 20.64 2.06 -12.62
N GLN A 220 19.33 2.11 -12.87
CA GLN A 220 18.33 2.26 -11.81
C GLN A 220 18.41 1.12 -10.77
N ILE A 221 18.50 -0.13 -11.24
CA ILE A 221 18.64 -1.31 -10.35
C ILE A 221 19.94 -1.22 -9.54
N GLN A 222 21.05 -0.86 -10.19
CA GLN A 222 22.34 -0.73 -9.49
C GLN A 222 22.30 0.40 -8.45
N ARG A 223 21.72 1.54 -8.77
CA ARG A 223 21.54 2.65 -7.83
C ARG A 223 20.70 2.22 -6.63
N ASN A 224 19.57 1.54 -6.84
CA ASN A 224 18.74 1.03 -5.75
C ASN A 224 19.52 0.08 -4.83
N ARG A 225 20.32 -0.84 -5.41
CA ARG A 225 21.18 -1.75 -4.63
C ARG A 225 22.24 -1.01 -3.81
N ASN A 226 22.84 0.04 -4.38
CA ASN A 226 23.83 0.86 -3.68
C ASN A 226 23.18 1.61 -2.51
N ILE A 227 21.98 2.18 -2.68
CA ILE A 227 21.23 2.82 -1.61
C ILE A 227 20.91 1.81 -0.50
N THR A 228 20.44 0.62 -0.85
CA THR A 228 20.14 -0.45 0.10
C THR A 228 21.38 -0.84 0.91
N ALA A 229 22.50 -1.07 0.24
CA ALA A 229 23.77 -1.42 0.91
C ALA A 229 24.32 -0.30 1.79
N TRP A 230 24.02 0.96 1.48
CA TRP A 230 24.43 2.09 2.30
C TRP A 230 23.56 2.23 3.57
N VAL A 231 22.30 1.83 3.50
CA VAL A 231 21.37 1.88 4.65
C VAL A 231 21.60 0.73 5.63
N GLN A 232 21.99 -0.45 5.16
CA GLN A 232 22.33 -1.64 5.96
C GLN A 232 23.68 -1.52 6.66
#